data_093139395ed2c622e5a4cf69c4088ee5
#
_entry.id   093139395ed2c622e5a4cf69c4088ee5
#
_cell.length_a   1.000
_cell.length_b   1.000
_cell.length_c   1.000
_cell.angle_alpha   90.00
_cell.angle_beta   90.00
_cell.angle_gamma   90.00
#
_symmetry.space_group_name_H-M   'P 1'
#
loop_
_entity.id
_entity.type
_entity.pdbx_description
1 polymer ?
#
loop_
_entity_poly.entity_id
_entity_poly.type
_entity_poly.pdbx_seq_one_letter_code
_entity_poly.pdbx_strand_id
1 'polypeptide(L)'
;MTTGRRVARKRKELGLSQEALGEKLGVSRQSIYKWESDGALPEVEKLVALSRLFGVSVGWLLGVEEGPSPGGGELTEAQMKMVEELAARYAPKPQLSSGRLAAVKISVVAEAVCLCMILLGFYWKLEDLSRSYDRLQASIGQVQTDVDGQIGSISRRVEEILKAQNGVTADHGTSLQRVNLAGNRAKFSVYAVPKTFVEGMRAEFYAGDRDQRVGTYGAGQSFDAELYCGLEETIVLSVDFVYPDETRQTQILDTYRGLYGRTFPAARADYALAFHEVRDGKIALEDDAWGFLDCDPSSMPDALSTVPAAEAEAVRVGLFKNKKLVEWAVFVPSPGVVEEETDVLTGEQWEAVDGLKQKDADGNRSRELLTFYFPAREVPVEAGDALQTAVVIRDVYGRTAVRAGTAFGLDEGWSELHPLEQDASDTCPDEWMLADGSPISSYIAP
;
A
#
# COMPACT_ATOMS: atom_id res chain seq x y z
N MET A 1 31.50 5.17 2.90
CA MET A 1 30.42 5.59 1.96
C MET A 1 30.49 4.67 0.75
N THR A 2 29.41 3.99 0.39
CA THR A 2 29.39 3.00 -0.70
C THR A 2 29.45 3.67 -2.08
N THR A 3 29.73 2.87 -3.14
CA THR A 3 29.77 3.35 -4.53
C THR A 3 28.42 3.94 -4.94
N GLY A 4 27.32 3.27 -4.61
CA GLY A 4 25.97 3.72 -4.94
C GLY A 4 25.65 5.08 -4.29
N ARG A 5 25.92 5.22 -3.01
CA ARG A 5 25.74 6.50 -2.28
C ARG A 5 26.57 7.66 -2.87
N ARG A 6 27.77 7.39 -3.40
CA ARG A 6 28.58 8.40 -4.08
C ARG A 6 27.98 8.82 -5.42
N VAL A 7 27.47 7.84 -6.17
CA VAL A 7 26.77 8.10 -7.44
C VAL A 7 25.51 8.92 -7.20
N ALA A 8 24.66 8.52 -6.23
CA ALA A 8 23.42 9.21 -5.88
C ALA A 8 23.69 10.66 -5.42
N ARG A 9 24.70 10.85 -4.57
CA ARG A 9 25.11 12.18 -4.08
C ARG A 9 25.53 13.08 -5.25
N LYS A 10 26.40 12.62 -6.13
CA LYS A 10 26.88 13.42 -7.29
C LYS A 10 25.78 13.72 -8.30
N ARG A 11 24.86 12.80 -8.49
CA ARG A 11 23.66 13.04 -9.32
C ARG A 11 22.80 14.16 -8.74
N LYS A 12 22.51 14.10 -7.44
CA LYS A 12 21.72 15.14 -6.73
C LYS A 12 22.45 16.51 -6.75
N GLU A 13 23.76 16.54 -6.55
CA GLU A 13 24.58 17.78 -6.66
C GLU A 13 24.48 18.44 -8.05
N LEU A 14 24.27 17.65 -9.10
CA LEU A 14 24.05 18.14 -10.47
C LEU A 14 22.56 18.39 -10.80
N GLY A 15 21.64 18.22 -9.85
CA GLY A 15 20.21 18.40 -10.05
C GLY A 15 19.57 17.44 -11.05
N LEU A 16 20.17 16.26 -11.26
CA LEU A 16 19.67 15.28 -12.22
C LEU A 16 18.73 14.26 -11.60
N SER A 17 17.61 13.96 -12.26
CA SER A 17 16.80 12.78 -11.92
C SER A 17 17.53 11.48 -12.30
N GLN A 18 17.13 10.34 -11.74
CA GLN A 18 17.68 9.02 -12.15
C GLN A 18 17.45 8.74 -13.63
N GLU A 19 16.35 9.20 -14.18
CA GLU A 19 16.01 9.09 -15.60
C GLU A 19 16.94 9.95 -16.45
N ALA A 20 17.11 11.23 -16.09
CA ALA A 20 18.02 12.13 -16.81
C ALA A 20 19.48 11.67 -16.74
N LEU A 21 19.92 11.04 -15.64
CA LEU A 21 21.24 10.41 -15.56
C LEU A 21 21.31 9.17 -16.46
N GLY A 22 20.25 8.36 -16.49
CA GLY A 22 20.15 7.20 -17.36
C GLY A 22 20.26 7.56 -18.86
N GLU A 23 19.53 8.59 -19.30
CA GLU A 23 19.61 9.10 -20.67
C GLU A 23 21.02 9.56 -21.05
N LYS A 24 21.69 10.33 -20.17
CA LYS A 24 23.07 10.80 -20.40
C LYS A 24 24.10 9.66 -20.51
N LEU A 25 23.85 8.54 -19.87
CA LEU A 25 24.73 7.37 -19.85
C LEU A 25 24.29 6.28 -20.83
N GLY A 26 23.14 6.43 -21.50
CA GLY A 26 22.58 5.42 -22.41
C GLY A 26 22.18 4.14 -21.67
N VAL A 27 21.56 4.25 -20.47
CA VAL A 27 21.08 3.13 -19.66
C VAL A 27 19.67 3.41 -19.13
N SER A 28 18.96 2.37 -18.71
CA SER A 28 17.63 2.53 -18.13
C SER A 28 17.67 3.18 -16.74
N ARG A 29 16.59 3.87 -16.33
CA ARG A 29 16.39 4.36 -14.98
C ARG A 29 16.59 3.24 -13.93
N GLN A 30 16.13 2.03 -14.24
CA GLN A 30 16.26 0.87 -13.35
C GLN A 30 17.73 0.48 -13.12
N SER A 31 18.60 0.66 -14.14
CA SER A 31 20.04 0.43 -13.96
C SER A 31 20.65 1.46 -13.00
N ILE A 32 20.25 2.72 -13.12
CA ILE A 32 20.69 3.77 -12.20
C ILE A 32 20.24 3.47 -10.77
N TYR A 33 18.99 3.10 -10.59
CA TYR A 33 18.45 2.70 -9.28
C TYR A 33 19.25 1.55 -8.66
N LYS A 34 19.53 0.48 -9.42
CA LYS A 34 20.32 -0.67 -8.94
C LYS A 34 21.74 -0.25 -8.52
N TRP A 35 22.35 0.69 -9.24
CA TRP A 35 23.67 1.19 -8.89
C TRP A 35 23.64 2.04 -7.61
N GLU A 36 22.67 2.92 -7.47
CA GLU A 36 22.52 3.79 -6.29
C GLU A 36 22.16 3.02 -5.02
N SER A 37 21.41 1.91 -5.17
CA SER A 37 21.08 0.99 -4.07
C SER A 37 22.15 -0.08 -3.78
N ASP A 38 23.32 0.01 -4.41
CA ASP A 38 24.40 -0.99 -4.33
C ASP A 38 24.00 -2.42 -4.77
N GLY A 39 22.82 -2.57 -5.40
CA GLY A 39 22.34 -3.84 -5.94
C GLY A 39 23.10 -4.33 -7.16
N ALA A 40 23.86 -3.47 -7.84
CA ALA A 40 24.78 -3.82 -8.91
C ALA A 40 25.85 -2.73 -9.06
N LEU A 41 27.06 -3.14 -9.45
CA LEU A 41 28.11 -2.17 -9.82
C LEU A 41 27.94 -1.79 -11.30
N PRO A 42 28.17 -0.50 -11.66
CA PRO A 42 28.28 -0.09 -13.05
C PRO A 42 29.45 -0.78 -13.75
N GLU A 43 29.28 -1.11 -15.04
CA GLU A 43 30.37 -1.61 -15.86
C GLU A 43 31.49 -0.56 -15.99
N VAL A 44 32.72 -1.04 -16.28
CA VAL A 44 33.93 -0.17 -16.34
C VAL A 44 33.74 1.03 -17.28
N GLU A 45 33.10 0.83 -18.42
CA GLU A 45 32.79 1.91 -19.34
C GLU A 45 31.84 2.96 -18.76
N LYS A 46 30.87 2.53 -18.00
CA LYS A 46 29.91 3.41 -17.32
C LYS A 46 30.53 4.12 -16.12
N LEU A 47 31.45 3.46 -15.39
CA LEU A 47 32.24 4.11 -14.33
C LEU A 47 33.12 5.24 -14.89
N VAL A 48 33.73 5.04 -16.06
CA VAL A 48 34.51 6.09 -16.73
C VAL A 48 33.60 7.24 -17.20
N ALA A 49 32.43 6.90 -17.76
CA ALA A 49 31.44 7.91 -18.16
C ALA A 49 30.92 8.72 -16.95
N LEU A 50 30.61 8.06 -15.82
CA LEU A 50 30.22 8.69 -14.55
C LEU A 50 31.35 9.58 -14.00
N SER A 51 32.59 9.12 -14.02
CA SER A 51 33.77 9.89 -13.63
C SER A 51 33.89 11.21 -14.37
N ARG A 52 33.74 11.16 -15.70
CA ARG A 52 33.77 12.36 -16.56
C ARG A 52 32.59 13.28 -16.30
N LEU A 53 31.37 12.72 -16.18
CA LEU A 53 30.15 13.49 -15.96
C LEU A 53 30.16 14.21 -14.62
N PHE A 54 30.66 13.54 -13.57
CA PHE A 54 30.70 14.05 -12.20
C PHE A 54 31.98 14.86 -11.86
N GLY A 55 32.98 14.84 -12.77
CA GLY A 55 34.25 15.53 -12.54
C GLY A 55 35.08 14.96 -11.39
N VAL A 56 35.01 13.65 -11.15
CA VAL A 56 35.71 12.94 -10.06
C VAL A 56 36.46 11.73 -10.61
N SER A 57 37.47 11.24 -9.88
CA SER A 57 38.20 10.04 -10.31
C SER A 57 37.34 8.78 -10.19
N VAL A 58 37.62 7.76 -10.99
CA VAL A 58 37.01 6.44 -10.84
C VAL A 58 37.35 5.82 -9.47
N GLY A 59 38.60 6.08 -8.99
CA GLY A 59 39.04 5.65 -7.66
C GLY A 59 38.21 6.23 -6.53
N TRP A 60 37.81 7.49 -6.67
CA TRP A 60 36.88 8.11 -5.73
C TRP A 60 35.49 7.47 -5.80
N LEU A 61 34.94 7.23 -6.98
CA LEU A 61 33.65 6.55 -7.15
C LEU A 61 33.65 5.18 -6.48
N LEU A 62 34.71 4.41 -6.63
CA LEU A 62 34.86 3.07 -6.04
C LEU A 62 35.26 3.07 -4.55
N GLY A 63 35.59 4.23 -4.00
CA GLY A 63 35.91 4.33 -2.58
C GLY A 63 37.35 4.00 -2.19
N VAL A 64 38.25 3.88 -3.14
CA VAL A 64 39.69 3.61 -2.92
C VAL A 64 40.54 4.87 -2.74
N GLU A 65 39.97 6.06 -2.99
CA GLU A 65 40.60 7.35 -2.80
C GLU A 65 39.80 8.21 -1.82
N GLU A 66 40.48 8.84 -0.88
CA GLU A 66 39.89 9.79 0.07
C GLU A 66 39.94 11.22 -0.52
N GLY A 67 38.81 11.71 -1.00
CA GLY A 67 38.61 13.06 -1.51
C GLY A 67 38.39 13.14 -3.01
N PRO A 68 37.57 14.12 -3.48
CA PRO A 68 37.32 14.34 -4.90
C PRO A 68 38.54 15.00 -5.55
N SER A 69 39.40 14.21 -6.15
CA SER A 69 40.43 14.73 -7.04
C SER A 69 39.78 15.07 -8.41
N PRO A 70 40.07 16.22 -9.01
CA PRO A 70 39.52 16.57 -10.32
C PRO A 70 40.03 15.58 -11.37
N GLY A 71 39.17 14.62 -11.71
CA GLY A 71 39.40 13.62 -12.73
C GLY A 71 38.92 14.12 -14.09
N GLY A 72 39.69 14.93 -14.74
CA GLY A 72 39.36 15.50 -16.05
C GLY A 72 40.61 15.86 -16.84
N GLY A 73 41.69 15.13 -16.66
CA GLY A 73 42.90 15.26 -17.46
C GLY A 73 43.13 14.00 -18.30
N GLU A 74 43.48 14.19 -19.56
CA GLU A 74 44.07 13.15 -20.42
C GLU A 74 45.14 12.39 -19.64
N LEU A 75 45.14 11.07 -19.73
CA LEU A 75 46.19 10.22 -19.18
C LEU A 75 47.54 10.81 -19.58
N THR A 76 48.34 11.15 -18.59
CA THR A 76 49.70 11.66 -18.85
C THR A 76 50.47 10.63 -19.68
N GLU A 77 51.36 11.09 -20.56
CA GLU A 77 52.18 10.21 -21.42
C GLU A 77 52.89 9.11 -20.64
N ALA A 78 53.24 9.33 -19.40
CA ALA A 78 53.82 8.33 -18.51
C ALA A 78 52.82 7.22 -18.09
N GLN A 79 51.53 7.55 -17.91
CA GLN A 79 50.50 6.57 -17.59
C GLN A 79 50.08 5.75 -18.82
N MET A 80 50.08 6.38 -20.01
CA MET A 80 49.82 5.69 -21.25
C MET A 80 50.97 4.73 -21.62
N LYS A 81 52.20 5.11 -21.35
CA LYS A 81 53.38 4.24 -21.51
C LYS A 81 53.38 3.04 -20.60
N MET A 82 52.88 3.19 -19.36
CA MET A 82 52.77 2.10 -18.39
C MET A 82 51.68 1.09 -18.78
N VAL A 83 50.55 1.54 -19.33
CA VAL A 83 49.49 0.70 -19.87
C VAL A 83 49.96 -0.04 -21.13
N GLU A 84 50.71 0.62 -21.99
CA GLU A 84 51.29 0.03 -23.19
C GLU A 84 52.38 -1.01 -22.87
N GLU A 85 53.21 -0.75 -21.86
CA GLU A 85 54.22 -1.70 -21.36
C GLU A 85 53.63 -2.93 -20.67
N LEU A 86 52.51 -2.77 -19.93
CA LEU A 86 51.74 -3.87 -19.39
C LEU A 86 51.04 -4.69 -20.46
N ALA A 87 50.45 -4.05 -21.48
CA ALA A 87 49.82 -4.71 -22.61
C ALA A 87 50.87 -5.48 -23.45
N ALA A 88 52.09 -4.95 -23.64
CA ALA A 88 53.16 -5.62 -24.35
C ALA A 88 53.74 -6.84 -23.62
N ARG A 89 53.70 -6.88 -22.25
CA ARG A 89 54.14 -8.04 -21.47
C ARG A 89 53.19 -9.24 -21.51
N TYR A 90 51.90 -9.03 -21.78
CA TYR A 90 50.86 -10.05 -21.82
C TYR A 90 50.43 -10.41 -23.27
N ALA A 91 51.04 -9.85 -24.29
CA ALA A 91 50.80 -10.24 -25.70
C ALA A 91 51.48 -11.57 -26.01
N PRO A 92 50.75 -12.67 -26.24
CA PRO A 92 51.38 -13.95 -26.66
C PRO A 92 51.95 -13.86 -28.05
N LYS A 93 53.22 -14.23 -28.22
CA LYS A 93 53.88 -14.35 -29.54
C LYS A 93 53.24 -15.51 -30.33
N PRO A 94 52.69 -15.29 -31.52
CA PRO A 94 52.13 -16.34 -32.34
C PRO A 94 53.18 -17.00 -33.21
N GLN A 95 53.48 -18.28 -32.94
CA GLN A 95 54.03 -19.18 -33.97
C GLN A 95 53.23 -20.48 -33.99
N LEU A 96 52.22 -20.56 -34.84
CA LEU A 96 51.58 -21.82 -35.17
C LEU A 96 51.20 -21.85 -36.67
N SER A 97 51.62 -22.92 -37.38
CA SER A 97 51.44 -23.17 -38.77
C SER A 97 49.96 -23.13 -39.20
N SER A 98 49.66 -22.53 -40.34
CA SER A 98 48.33 -22.14 -40.82
C SER A 98 47.26 -23.24 -40.96
N GLY A 99 47.67 -24.52 -41.02
CA GLY A 99 46.74 -25.64 -41.15
C GLY A 99 46.13 -26.14 -39.83
N ARG A 100 46.92 -26.08 -38.75
CA ARG A 100 46.42 -26.47 -37.39
C ARG A 100 45.56 -25.39 -36.75
N LEU A 101 45.80 -24.12 -37.08
CA LEU A 101 45.00 -22.98 -36.62
C LEU A 101 43.58 -22.98 -37.16
N ALA A 102 43.35 -23.44 -38.38
CA ALA A 102 42.02 -23.55 -38.97
C ALA A 102 41.21 -24.68 -38.28
N ALA A 103 41.81 -25.83 -37.99
CA ALA A 103 41.12 -26.93 -37.31
C ALA A 103 40.77 -26.58 -35.85
N VAL A 104 41.67 -25.91 -35.11
CA VAL A 104 41.43 -25.47 -33.73
C VAL A 104 40.35 -24.35 -33.71
N LYS A 105 40.34 -23.42 -34.65
CA LYS A 105 39.29 -22.40 -34.76
C LYS A 105 37.92 -23.01 -35.05
N ILE A 106 37.84 -24.02 -35.92
CA ILE A 106 36.57 -24.72 -36.22
C ILE A 106 36.09 -25.51 -35.01
N SER A 107 36.99 -26.16 -34.25
CA SER A 107 36.63 -26.87 -33.01
C SER A 107 36.12 -25.92 -31.93
N VAL A 108 36.80 -24.79 -31.70
CA VAL A 108 36.38 -23.78 -30.70
C VAL A 108 35.04 -23.13 -31.07
N VAL A 109 34.82 -22.85 -32.36
CA VAL A 109 33.55 -22.34 -32.84
C VAL A 109 32.42 -23.38 -32.68
N ALA A 110 32.70 -24.65 -32.97
CA ALA A 110 31.72 -25.72 -32.80
C ALA A 110 31.36 -25.94 -31.33
N GLU A 111 32.36 -25.89 -30.41
CA GLU A 111 32.14 -25.96 -28.96
C GLU A 111 31.35 -24.73 -28.46
N ALA A 112 31.68 -23.54 -28.91
CA ALA A 112 30.95 -22.31 -28.60
C ALA A 112 29.49 -22.35 -29.06
N VAL A 113 29.24 -22.85 -30.28
CA VAL A 113 27.86 -23.04 -30.80
C VAL A 113 27.11 -24.08 -30.01
N CYS A 114 27.78 -25.20 -29.64
CA CYS A 114 27.16 -26.23 -28.81
C CYS A 114 26.81 -25.72 -27.41
N LEU A 115 27.69 -24.94 -26.79
CA LEU A 115 27.45 -24.28 -25.50
C LEU A 115 26.30 -23.26 -25.60
N CYS A 116 26.28 -22.44 -26.66
CA CYS A 116 25.16 -21.51 -26.89
C CYS A 116 23.83 -22.25 -27.05
N MET A 117 23.81 -23.37 -27.78
CA MET A 117 22.57 -24.17 -27.92
C MET A 117 22.10 -24.77 -26.59
N ILE A 118 23.04 -25.25 -25.76
CA ILE A 118 22.74 -25.76 -24.42
C ILE A 118 22.19 -24.63 -23.54
N LEU A 119 22.84 -23.45 -23.55
CA LEU A 119 22.39 -22.30 -22.77
C LEU A 119 21.02 -21.79 -23.26
N LEU A 120 20.79 -21.77 -24.57
CA LEU A 120 19.47 -21.43 -25.14
C LEU A 120 18.41 -22.43 -24.70
N GLY A 121 18.71 -23.73 -24.75
CA GLY A 121 17.81 -24.79 -24.28
C GLY A 121 17.51 -24.67 -22.80
N PHE A 122 18.52 -24.32 -22.01
CA PHE A 122 18.34 -24.08 -20.55
C PHE A 122 17.50 -22.82 -20.29
N TYR A 123 17.74 -21.75 -21.04
CA TYR A 123 16.93 -20.53 -20.98
C TYR A 123 15.44 -20.80 -21.30
N TRP A 124 15.16 -21.53 -22.37
CA TRP A 124 13.80 -21.92 -22.73
C TRP A 124 13.14 -22.80 -21.67
N LYS A 125 13.93 -23.70 -21.05
CA LYS A 125 13.45 -24.55 -19.98
C LYS A 125 13.12 -23.78 -18.70
N LEU A 126 13.94 -22.77 -18.36
CA LEU A 126 13.70 -21.87 -17.25
C LEU A 126 12.44 -21.01 -17.48
N GLU A 127 12.27 -20.51 -18.70
CA GLU A 127 11.09 -19.70 -19.06
C GLU A 127 9.81 -20.55 -19.03
N ASP A 128 9.87 -21.80 -19.50
CA ASP A 128 8.73 -22.73 -19.44
C ASP A 128 8.38 -23.10 -17.97
N LEU A 129 9.42 -23.29 -17.14
CA LEU A 129 9.24 -23.54 -15.70
C LEU A 129 8.63 -22.33 -15.00
N SER A 130 9.09 -21.12 -15.28
CA SER A 130 8.54 -19.87 -14.77
C SER A 130 7.05 -19.72 -15.14
N ARG A 131 6.70 -19.92 -16.41
CA ARG A 131 5.32 -19.88 -16.88
C ARG A 131 4.44 -20.95 -16.23
N SER A 132 5.01 -22.12 -15.93
CA SER A 132 4.29 -23.21 -15.25
C SER A 132 4.05 -22.85 -13.78
N TYR A 133 5.03 -22.19 -13.15
CA TYR A 133 4.94 -21.72 -11.78
C TYR A 133 3.86 -20.60 -11.65
N ASP A 134 3.86 -19.64 -12.57
CA ASP A 134 2.86 -18.56 -12.61
C ASP A 134 1.43 -19.11 -12.81
N ARG A 135 1.27 -20.12 -13.70
CA ARG A 135 -0.02 -20.78 -13.88
C ARG A 135 -0.48 -21.55 -12.64
N LEU A 136 0.45 -22.23 -11.95
CA LEU A 136 0.15 -22.94 -10.72
C LEU A 136 -0.27 -21.96 -9.61
N GLN A 137 0.46 -20.86 -9.47
CA GLN A 137 0.17 -19.80 -8.50
C GLN A 137 -1.17 -19.13 -8.78
N ALA A 138 -1.47 -18.84 -10.06
CA ALA A 138 -2.79 -18.33 -10.47
C ALA A 138 -3.92 -19.33 -10.19
N SER A 139 -3.69 -20.63 -10.44
CA SER A 139 -4.70 -21.68 -10.16
C SER A 139 -4.91 -21.89 -8.66
N ILE A 140 -3.86 -21.79 -7.83
CA ILE A 140 -3.98 -21.85 -6.37
C ILE A 140 -4.76 -20.63 -5.86
N GLY A 141 -4.47 -19.44 -6.35
CA GLY A 141 -5.21 -18.23 -5.99
C GLY A 141 -6.69 -18.31 -6.38
N GLN A 142 -6.98 -18.88 -7.54
CA GLN A 142 -8.38 -19.09 -7.98
C GLN A 142 -9.11 -20.12 -7.12
N VAL A 143 -8.47 -21.25 -6.79
CA VAL A 143 -9.04 -22.27 -5.89
C VAL A 143 -9.25 -21.68 -4.48
N GLN A 144 -8.33 -20.88 -3.99
CA GLN A 144 -8.45 -20.22 -2.69
C GLN A 144 -9.63 -19.24 -2.67
N THR A 145 -9.77 -18.41 -3.70
CA THR A 145 -10.91 -17.49 -3.87
C THR A 145 -12.24 -18.24 -3.98
N ASP A 146 -12.26 -19.35 -4.73
CA ASP A 146 -13.47 -20.18 -4.90
C ASP A 146 -13.85 -20.88 -3.59
N VAL A 147 -12.87 -21.38 -2.82
CA VAL A 147 -13.09 -22.02 -1.51
C VAL A 147 -13.59 -20.99 -0.49
N ASP A 148 -12.95 -19.81 -0.42
CA ASP A 148 -13.38 -18.73 0.47
C ASP A 148 -14.79 -18.24 0.12
N GLY A 149 -15.09 -18.11 -1.18
CA GLY A 149 -16.42 -17.80 -1.67
C GLY A 149 -17.46 -18.85 -1.30
N GLN A 150 -17.12 -20.15 -1.39
CA GLN A 150 -18.01 -21.25 -0.99
C GLN A 150 -18.19 -21.31 0.53
N ILE A 151 -17.12 -21.16 1.31
CA ILE A 151 -17.19 -21.11 2.79
C ILE A 151 -18.04 -19.91 3.22
N GLY A 152 -17.82 -18.73 2.64
CA GLY A 152 -18.62 -17.53 2.93
C GLY A 152 -20.10 -17.71 2.54
N SER A 153 -20.40 -18.42 1.46
CA SER A 153 -21.77 -18.71 1.06
C SER A 153 -22.45 -19.74 1.97
N ILE A 154 -21.71 -20.77 2.41
CA ILE A 154 -22.20 -21.79 3.36
C ILE A 154 -22.41 -21.13 4.72
N SER A 155 -21.48 -20.33 5.22
CA SER A 155 -21.62 -19.63 6.49
C SER A 155 -22.83 -18.70 6.49
N ARG A 156 -23.03 -17.92 5.44
CA ARG A 156 -24.26 -17.11 5.29
C ARG A 156 -25.52 -17.94 5.28
N ARG A 157 -25.53 -19.05 4.54
CA ARG A 157 -26.70 -19.94 4.46
C ARG A 157 -27.01 -20.62 5.79
N VAL A 158 -25.98 -21.03 6.54
CA VAL A 158 -26.13 -21.57 7.92
C VAL A 158 -26.65 -20.48 8.86
N GLU A 159 -26.14 -19.27 8.77
CA GLU A 159 -26.61 -18.13 9.54
C GLU A 159 -28.07 -17.77 9.21
N GLU A 160 -28.44 -17.75 7.93
CA GLU A 160 -29.82 -17.55 7.49
C GLU A 160 -30.75 -18.66 7.99
N ILE A 161 -30.34 -19.93 7.93
CA ILE A 161 -31.13 -21.06 8.44
C ILE A 161 -31.27 -20.97 9.98
N LEU A 162 -30.19 -20.64 10.70
CA LEU A 162 -30.24 -20.46 12.14
C LEU A 162 -31.12 -19.25 12.55
N LYS A 163 -31.00 -18.14 11.83
CA LYS A 163 -31.87 -16.97 12.00
C LYS A 163 -33.33 -17.30 11.69
N ALA A 164 -33.61 -18.05 10.63
CA ALA A 164 -34.95 -18.46 10.26
C ALA A 164 -35.58 -19.45 11.25
N GLN A 165 -34.80 -20.37 11.83
CA GLN A 165 -35.30 -21.34 12.80
C GLN A 165 -35.54 -20.73 14.20
N ASN A 166 -34.68 -19.86 14.66
CA ASN A 166 -34.72 -19.24 15.99
C ASN A 166 -35.32 -17.83 16.00
N GLY A 167 -35.56 -17.23 14.83
CA GLY A 167 -36.11 -15.89 14.73
C GLY A 167 -37.54 -15.79 15.24
N VAL A 168 -37.87 -14.71 15.93
CA VAL A 168 -39.23 -14.40 16.39
C VAL A 168 -40.06 -13.65 15.35
N THR A 169 -39.43 -13.23 14.24
CA THR A 169 -40.08 -12.60 13.09
C THR A 169 -40.44 -13.61 12.00
N ALA A 170 -41.62 -13.47 11.41
CA ALA A 170 -42.03 -14.16 10.19
C ALA A 170 -41.42 -13.49 8.94
N ASP A 171 -41.33 -12.16 8.97
CA ASP A 171 -40.70 -11.33 7.96
C ASP A 171 -40.17 -10.04 8.60
N HIS A 172 -39.13 -9.45 8.02
CA HIS A 172 -38.57 -8.18 8.43
C HIS A 172 -37.70 -7.58 7.33
N GLY A 173 -37.49 -6.28 7.40
CA GLY A 173 -36.57 -5.61 6.49
C GLY A 173 -36.10 -4.29 7.05
N THR A 174 -34.96 -3.90 6.56
CA THR A 174 -34.29 -2.65 6.91
C THR A 174 -33.84 -1.92 5.64
N SER A 175 -33.88 -0.61 5.67
CA SER A 175 -33.35 0.20 4.56
C SER A 175 -32.76 1.51 5.08
N LEU A 176 -31.56 1.83 4.65
CA LEU A 176 -30.92 3.13 4.87
C LEU A 176 -31.60 4.18 4.00
N GLN A 177 -32.29 5.14 4.62
CA GLN A 177 -33.04 6.18 3.92
C GLN A 177 -32.19 7.42 3.63
N ARG A 178 -31.40 7.85 4.60
CA ARG A 178 -30.61 9.07 4.51
C ARG A 178 -29.41 9.02 5.45
N VAL A 179 -28.33 9.60 4.98
CA VAL A 179 -27.15 9.96 5.79
C VAL A 179 -27.07 11.47 5.88
N ASN A 180 -26.93 11.99 7.07
CA ASN A 180 -26.68 13.41 7.36
C ASN A 180 -25.25 13.55 7.86
N LEU A 181 -24.33 13.93 6.99
CA LEU A 181 -22.90 14.04 7.26
C LEU A 181 -22.62 15.11 8.34
N ALA A 182 -23.23 16.30 8.19
CA ALA A 182 -23.02 17.42 9.11
C ALA A 182 -23.51 17.13 10.55
N GLY A 183 -24.58 16.34 10.67
CA GLY A 183 -25.11 15.92 11.95
C GLY A 183 -24.55 14.60 12.47
N ASN A 184 -23.66 13.96 11.71
CA ASN A 184 -23.13 12.60 11.97
C ASN A 184 -24.25 11.59 12.32
N ARG A 185 -25.31 11.54 11.48
CA ARG A 185 -26.52 10.73 11.73
C ARG A 185 -26.96 9.94 10.51
N ALA A 186 -27.54 8.76 10.75
CA ALA A 186 -28.24 7.94 9.78
C ALA A 186 -29.72 7.83 10.11
N LYS A 187 -30.56 7.72 9.06
CA LYS A 187 -31.99 7.43 9.14
C LYS A 187 -32.26 6.10 8.47
N PHE A 188 -32.90 5.19 9.22
CA PHE A 188 -33.34 3.89 8.73
C PHE A 188 -34.85 3.80 8.72
N SER A 189 -35.42 3.10 7.75
CA SER A 189 -36.77 2.58 7.79
C SER A 189 -36.70 1.09 8.08
N VAL A 190 -37.44 0.63 9.04
CA VAL A 190 -37.47 -0.77 9.48
C VAL A 190 -38.87 -1.27 9.57
N TYR A 191 -39.08 -2.55 9.28
CA TYR A 191 -40.33 -3.23 9.57
C TYR A 191 -40.07 -4.65 10.11
N ALA A 192 -41.04 -5.15 10.89
CA ALA A 192 -41.00 -6.50 11.41
C ALA A 192 -42.41 -7.07 11.58
N VAL A 193 -42.59 -8.31 11.13
CA VAL A 193 -43.81 -9.10 11.28
C VAL A 193 -43.53 -10.22 12.27
N PRO A 194 -44.20 -10.27 13.46
CA PRO A 194 -43.98 -11.35 14.43
C PRO A 194 -44.49 -12.70 13.88
N LYS A 195 -43.82 -13.81 14.21
CA LYS A 195 -44.32 -15.17 13.92
C LYS A 195 -45.62 -15.47 14.65
N THR A 196 -45.75 -14.95 15.86
CA THR A 196 -46.94 -15.12 16.69
C THR A 196 -47.43 -13.74 17.07
N PHE A 197 -48.54 -13.33 16.47
CA PHE A 197 -49.20 -12.08 16.82
C PHE A 197 -50.19 -12.32 17.98
N VAL A 198 -50.12 -11.46 18.99
CA VAL A 198 -51.04 -11.44 20.12
C VAL A 198 -51.67 -10.05 20.22
N GLU A 199 -52.99 -9.97 20.38
CA GLU A 199 -53.66 -8.69 20.53
C GLU A 199 -53.12 -7.92 21.75
N GLY A 200 -52.79 -6.64 21.55
CA GLY A 200 -52.17 -5.79 22.56
C GLY A 200 -50.65 -5.87 22.66
N MET A 201 -49.99 -6.71 21.81
CA MET A 201 -48.54 -6.66 21.73
C MET A 201 -48.06 -5.35 21.04
N ARG A 202 -46.84 -4.92 21.38
CA ARG A 202 -46.17 -3.78 20.75
C ARG A 202 -44.78 -4.18 20.30
N ALA A 203 -44.22 -3.45 19.34
CA ALA A 203 -42.84 -3.60 18.89
C ALA A 203 -42.04 -2.37 19.27
N GLU A 204 -40.88 -2.55 19.85
CA GLU A 204 -39.92 -1.51 20.17
C GLU A 204 -38.66 -1.73 19.35
N PHE A 205 -38.34 -0.77 18.46
CA PHE A 205 -37.20 -0.88 17.58
C PHE A 205 -36.01 -0.09 18.13
N TYR A 206 -34.82 -0.60 17.90
CA TYR A 206 -33.57 -0.04 18.38
C TYR A 206 -32.56 0.09 17.23
N ALA A 207 -31.77 1.18 17.28
CA ALA A 207 -30.60 1.39 16.43
C ALA A 207 -29.40 1.71 17.33
N GLY A 208 -28.46 0.75 17.46
CA GLY A 208 -27.39 0.82 18.45
C GLY A 208 -27.95 0.81 19.88
N ASP A 209 -27.19 1.40 20.81
CA ASP A 209 -27.52 1.35 22.24
C ASP A 209 -28.49 2.46 22.73
N ARG A 210 -28.82 3.45 21.90
CA ARG A 210 -29.38 4.72 22.39
C ARG A 210 -30.72 5.14 21.77
N ASP A 211 -31.05 4.73 20.57
CA ASP A 211 -32.25 5.21 19.89
C ASP A 211 -33.36 4.14 19.87
N GLN A 212 -34.29 4.23 20.82
CA GLN A 212 -35.49 3.39 20.88
C GLN A 212 -36.67 4.12 20.21
N ARG A 213 -37.45 3.39 19.39
CA ARG A 213 -38.71 3.84 18.81
C ARG A 213 -39.78 2.78 18.97
N VAL A 214 -40.97 3.21 19.36
CA VAL A 214 -42.14 2.35 19.33
C VAL A 214 -42.66 2.25 17.92
N GLY A 215 -42.79 1.01 17.41
CA GLY A 215 -43.28 0.75 16.05
C GLY A 215 -44.76 1.09 15.92
N THR A 216 -45.14 1.63 14.77
CA THR A 216 -46.53 1.83 14.39
C THR A 216 -47.07 0.52 13.83
N TYR A 217 -48.22 0.05 14.32
CA TYR A 217 -48.90 -1.13 13.79
C TYR A 217 -49.53 -0.80 12.44
N GLY A 218 -49.12 -1.52 11.40
CA GLY A 218 -49.57 -1.34 10.02
C GLY A 218 -50.51 -2.46 9.55
N ALA A 219 -50.80 -2.45 8.27
CA ALA A 219 -51.59 -3.51 7.63
C ALA A 219 -50.80 -4.84 7.61
N GLY A 220 -51.50 -6.00 7.76
CA GLY A 220 -50.89 -7.33 7.64
C GLY A 220 -50.08 -7.78 8.85
N GLN A 221 -50.34 -7.27 10.04
CA GLN A 221 -49.65 -7.59 11.30
C GLN A 221 -48.16 -7.14 11.32
N SER A 222 -47.80 -6.18 10.47
CA SER A 222 -46.48 -5.54 10.46
C SER A 222 -46.39 -4.41 11.47
N PHE A 223 -45.22 -4.23 12.04
CA PHE A 223 -44.83 -3.04 12.80
C PHE A 223 -43.76 -2.30 12.03
N ASP A 224 -43.92 -0.99 11.86
CA ASP A 224 -43.04 -0.16 11.08
C ASP A 224 -42.49 0.98 11.94
N ALA A 225 -41.21 1.35 11.77
CA ALA A 225 -40.62 2.47 12.46
C ALA A 225 -39.56 3.18 11.61
N GLU A 226 -39.34 4.45 11.92
CA GLU A 226 -38.18 5.22 11.45
C GLU A 226 -37.22 5.42 12.61
N LEU A 227 -35.97 4.96 12.40
CA LEU A 227 -34.89 5.05 13.39
C LEU A 227 -33.89 6.12 12.99
N TYR A 228 -33.39 6.86 13.96
CA TYR A 228 -32.36 7.87 13.79
C TYR A 228 -31.25 7.56 14.78
N CYS A 229 -30.04 7.28 14.30
CA CYS A 229 -28.90 7.00 15.16
C CYS A 229 -27.66 7.78 14.74
N GLY A 230 -26.62 7.77 15.57
CA GLY A 230 -25.30 8.22 15.20
C GLY A 230 -24.75 7.37 14.05
N LEU A 231 -23.91 7.97 13.21
CA LEU A 231 -23.08 7.22 12.28
C LEU A 231 -21.94 6.61 13.07
N GLU A 232 -21.97 5.29 13.20
CA GLU A 232 -20.96 4.48 13.88
C GLU A 232 -20.41 3.44 12.92
N GLU A 233 -19.28 2.85 13.24
CA GLU A 233 -18.67 1.81 12.41
C GLU A 233 -19.55 0.56 12.34
N THR A 234 -20.24 0.22 13.43
CA THR A 234 -21.20 -0.88 13.47
C THR A 234 -22.52 -0.40 14.05
N ILE A 235 -23.58 -0.48 13.27
CA ILE A 235 -24.94 -0.14 13.70
C ILE A 235 -25.78 -1.41 13.67
N VAL A 236 -26.24 -1.85 14.85
CA VAL A 236 -27.13 -3.00 14.99
C VAL A 236 -28.56 -2.52 15.04
N LEU A 237 -29.40 -3.00 14.14
CA LEU A 237 -30.84 -2.74 14.14
C LEU A 237 -31.55 -3.96 14.75
N SER A 238 -32.40 -3.74 15.75
CA SER A 238 -33.11 -4.81 16.44
C SER A 238 -34.53 -4.40 16.77
N VAL A 239 -35.37 -5.40 17.09
CA VAL A 239 -36.74 -5.22 17.57
C VAL A 239 -36.98 -6.08 18.81
N ASP A 240 -37.64 -5.49 19.78
CA ASP A 240 -38.27 -6.20 20.91
C ASP A 240 -39.76 -6.29 20.69
N PHE A 241 -40.30 -7.50 20.59
CA PHE A 241 -41.73 -7.72 20.69
C PHE A 241 -42.10 -7.83 22.16
N VAL A 242 -42.91 -6.88 22.64
CA VAL A 242 -43.36 -6.81 23.99
C VAL A 242 -44.80 -7.31 24.03
N TYR A 243 -45.02 -8.40 24.73
CA TYR A 243 -46.33 -9.04 24.87
C TYR A 243 -47.17 -8.38 26.00
N PRO A 244 -48.50 -8.62 26.04
CA PRO A 244 -49.38 -8.03 27.08
C PRO A 244 -49.00 -8.40 28.52
N ASP A 245 -48.28 -9.49 28.71
CA ASP A 245 -47.73 -9.91 30.00
C ASP A 245 -46.36 -9.32 30.32
N GLU A 246 -45.92 -8.31 29.53
CA GLU A 246 -44.62 -7.63 29.60
C GLU A 246 -43.41 -8.56 29.27
N THR A 247 -43.63 -9.77 28.81
CA THR A 247 -42.53 -10.59 28.28
C THR A 247 -41.99 -9.99 27.00
N ARG A 248 -40.65 -10.14 26.77
CA ARG A 248 -39.93 -9.55 25.62
C ARG A 248 -39.27 -10.65 24.84
N GLN A 249 -39.32 -10.53 23.52
CA GLN A 249 -38.54 -11.35 22.61
C GLN A 249 -37.79 -10.44 21.63
N THR A 250 -36.46 -10.52 21.68
CA THR A 250 -35.57 -9.68 20.89
C THR A 250 -35.16 -10.39 19.62
N GLN A 251 -35.15 -9.65 18.51
CA GLN A 251 -34.62 -10.08 17.21
C GLN A 251 -33.72 -9.03 16.64
N ILE A 252 -32.50 -9.42 16.25
CA ILE A 252 -31.63 -8.59 15.40
C ILE A 252 -32.22 -8.64 13.98
N LEU A 253 -32.50 -7.47 13.43
CA LEU A 253 -33.01 -7.32 12.06
C LEU A 253 -31.87 -7.26 11.05
N ASP A 254 -30.84 -6.46 11.34
CA ASP A 254 -29.69 -6.26 10.48
C ASP A 254 -28.51 -5.67 11.22
N THR A 255 -27.32 -5.76 10.59
CA THR A 255 -26.10 -5.13 11.12
C THR A 255 -25.38 -4.43 9.96
N TYR A 256 -25.35 -3.10 10.02
CA TYR A 256 -24.62 -2.27 9.07
C TYR A 256 -23.20 -2.05 9.58
N ARG A 257 -22.21 -2.55 8.83
CA ARG A 257 -20.79 -2.39 9.16
C ARG A 257 -20.11 -1.44 8.17
N GLY A 258 -19.15 -0.68 8.66
CA GLY A 258 -18.35 0.23 7.85
C GLY A 258 -19.12 1.45 7.33
N LEU A 259 -20.33 1.74 7.85
CA LEU A 259 -21.14 2.84 7.35
C LEU A 259 -20.48 4.21 7.60
N TYR A 260 -19.87 4.39 8.76
CA TYR A 260 -19.12 5.59 9.10
C TYR A 260 -17.97 5.81 8.12
N GLY A 261 -17.12 4.81 7.97
CA GLY A 261 -15.97 4.86 7.08
C GLY A 261 -16.34 5.16 5.63
N ARG A 262 -17.46 4.61 5.12
CA ARG A 262 -17.94 4.84 3.74
C ARG A 262 -18.35 6.29 3.46
N THR A 263 -18.52 7.11 4.49
CA THR A 263 -18.82 8.55 4.35
C THR A 263 -17.59 9.42 4.13
N PHE A 264 -16.40 8.82 4.07
CA PHE A 264 -15.14 9.52 3.80
C PHE A 264 -14.58 9.13 2.43
N PRO A 265 -13.72 9.97 1.83
CA PRO A 265 -13.02 9.64 0.61
C PRO A 265 -12.23 8.33 0.72
N ALA A 266 -12.12 7.61 -0.40
CA ALA A 266 -11.25 6.45 -0.50
C ALA A 266 -9.79 6.90 -0.47
N ALA A 267 -8.96 6.26 0.36
CA ALA A 267 -7.55 6.55 0.43
C ALA A 267 -6.79 5.32 0.96
N ARG A 268 -5.62 5.07 0.41
CA ARG A 268 -4.72 4.01 0.84
C ARG A 268 -3.27 4.50 0.75
N ALA A 269 -2.51 4.25 1.79
CA ALA A 269 -1.08 4.53 1.81
C ALA A 269 -0.31 3.21 1.79
N ASP A 270 0.53 3.04 0.79
CA ASP A 270 1.43 1.90 0.68
C ASP A 270 2.87 2.35 0.94
N TYR A 271 3.50 1.74 1.94
CA TYR A 271 4.90 1.96 2.31
C TYR A 271 5.58 0.61 2.57
N ALA A 272 6.79 0.45 2.09
CA ALA A 272 7.45 -0.85 2.05
C ALA A 272 8.07 -1.26 3.40
N LEU A 273 7.29 -1.38 4.45
CA LEU A 273 7.75 -1.79 5.80
C LEU A 273 8.43 -3.18 5.80
N ALA A 274 7.97 -4.11 4.96
CA ALA A 274 8.52 -5.48 4.85
C ALA A 274 10.01 -5.53 4.45
N PHE A 275 10.57 -4.43 3.92
CA PHE A 275 11.98 -4.38 3.52
C PHE A 275 12.90 -3.74 4.57
N HIS A 276 12.36 -3.43 5.76
CA HIS A 276 13.14 -2.86 6.84
C HIS A 276 13.70 -3.98 7.73
N GLU A 277 15.04 -4.05 7.77
CA GLU A 277 15.75 -4.97 8.67
C GLU A 277 15.72 -4.44 10.10
N VAL A 278 15.43 -5.33 11.05
CA VAL A 278 15.47 -4.99 12.49
C VAL A 278 16.88 -5.23 13.00
N ARG A 279 17.54 -4.17 13.44
CA ARG A 279 18.89 -4.20 14.04
C ARG A 279 18.84 -3.66 15.46
N ASP A 280 19.37 -4.42 16.41
CA ASP A 280 19.37 -4.04 17.83
C ASP A 280 17.98 -3.65 18.38
N GLY A 281 16.92 -4.34 17.93
CA GLY A 281 15.54 -4.04 18.32
C GLY A 281 14.99 -2.74 17.74
N LYS A 282 15.50 -2.26 16.61
CA LYS A 282 15.05 -1.05 15.94
C LYS A 282 14.98 -1.24 14.43
N ILE A 283 14.07 -0.53 13.79
CA ILE A 283 14.08 -0.27 12.35
C ILE A 283 14.59 1.15 12.08
N ALA A 284 15.34 1.34 11.01
CA ALA A 284 15.73 2.66 10.54
C ALA A 284 14.78 3.10 9.41
N LEU A 285 14.07 4.20 9.63
CA LEU A 285 13.41 4.92 8.55
C LEU A 285 14.47 5.78 7.85
N GLU A 286 14.60 5.61 6.56
CA GLU A 286 15.54 6.37 5.75
C GLU A 286 14.75 7.35 4.86
N ASP A 287 15.25 8.56 4.66
CA ASP A 287 14.62 9.61 3.84
C ASP A 287 14.62 9.30 2.32
N ASP A 288 15.20 8.19 1.90
CA ASP A 288 15.20 7.69 0.55
C ASP A 288 14.22 6.52 0.32
N ALA A 289 13.50 6.06 1.36
CA ALA A 289 12.42 5.10 1.25
C ALA A 289 11.08 5.83 1.01
N TRP A 290 10.42 5.53 -0.09
CA TRP A 290 9.23 6.22 -0.55
C TRP A 290 7.98 5.37 -0.40
N GLY A 291 6.89 6.02 0.03
CA GLY A 291 5.55 5.48 -0.02
C GLY A 291 4.71 6.15 -1.10
N PHE A 292 3.53 5.58 -1.34
CA PHE A 292 2.58 6.06 -2.34
C PHE A 292 1.19 6.18 -1.73
N LEU A 293 0.53 7.30 -1.98
CA LEU A 293 -0.86 7.53 -1.61
C LEU A 293 -1.75 7.27 -2.82
N ASP A 294 -2.64 6.29 -2.71
CA ASP A 294 -3.66 5.93 -3.72
C ASP A 294 -5.04 6.37 -3.25
N CYS A 295 -5.79 7.00 -4.15
CA CYS A 295 -7.13 7.53 -3.91
C CYS A 295 -8.21 6.77 -4.71
N ASP A 296 -7.90 5.62 -5.33
CA ASP A 296 -8.85 4.91 -6.18
C ASP A 296 -9.97 4.26 -5.35
N PRO A 297 -11.26 4.67 -5.52
CA PRO A 297 -12.40 4.04 -4.86
C PRO A 297 -12.52 2.54 -5.18
N SER A 298 -12.00 2.09 -6.33
CA SER A 298 -12.02 0.66 -6.70
C SER A 298 -11.09 -0.21 -5.87
N SER A 299 -10.17 0.39 -5.13
CA SER A 299 -9.29 -0.32 -4.20
C SER A 299 -10.00 -0.71 -2.89
N MET A 300 -11.22 -0.19 -2.67
CA MET A 300 -12.03 -0.49 -1.50
C MET A 300 -13.07 -1.57 -1.81
N PRO A 301 -13.09 -2.70 -1.09
CA PRO A 301 -14.18 -3.65 -1.18
C PRO A 301 -15.49 -2.96 -0.73
N ASP A 302 -16.57 -3.18 -1.47
CA ASP A 302 -17.95 -2.74 -1.14
C ASP A 302 -18.24 -1.23 -1.13
N ALA A 303 -17.79 -0.48 -2.13
CA ALA A 303 -18.32 0.86 -2.38
C ALA A 303 -19.81 0.79 -2.73
N LEU A 304 -20.69 0.81 -1.71
CA LEU A 304 -22.12 1.07 -1.93
C LEU A 304 -22.23 2.49 -2.48
N SER A 305 -22.52 2.62 -3.76
CA SER A 305 -22.65 3.88 -4.50
C SER A 305 -23.75 4.83 -4.00
N THR A 306 -24.45 4.47 -2.91
CA THR A 306 -25.59 5.20 -2.38
C THR A 306 -25.27 6.07 -1.15
N VAL A 307 -24.10 5.91 -0.54
CA VAL A 307 -23.68 6.71 0.63
C VAL A 307 -22.85 7.88 0.14
N PRO A 308 -23.24 9.14 0.40
CA PRO A 308 -22.45 10.28 -0.01
C PRO A 308 -21.14 10.32 0.79
N ALA A 309 -20.02 10.53 0.10
CA ALA A 309 -18.75 10.85 0.75
C ALA A 309 -18.68 12.35 1.05
N ALA A 310 -18.11 12.71 2.19
CA ALA A 310 -17.82 14.10 2.53
C ALA A 310 -16.58 14.58 1.76
N GLU A 311 -16.47 15.88 1.56
CA GLU A 311 -15.22 16.50 1.10
C GLU A 311 -14.17 16.44 2.21
N ALA A 312 -12.92 16.19 1.83
CA ALA A 312 -11.80 16.23 2.77
C ALA A 312 -11.42 17.68 3.08
N GLU A 313 -11.22 17.99 4.36
CA GLU A 313 -10.59 19.24 4.80
C GLU A 313 -9.08 19.10 4.85
N ALA A 314 -8.62 17.96 5.38
CA ALA A 314 -7.20 17.64 5.50
C ALA A 314 -6.96 16.13 5.42
N VAL A 315 -5.87 15.74 4.76
CA VAL A 315 -5.42 14.35 4.64
C VAL A 315 -3.96 14.26 5.05
N ARG A 316 -3.62 13.30 5.90
CA ARG A 316 -2.27 13.00 6.33
C ARG A 316 -1.98 11.50 6.24
N VAL A 317 -0.72 11.16 6.09
CA VAL A 317 -0.24 9.78 6.22
C VAL A 317 0.65 9.69 7.45
N GLY A 318 0.39 8.72 8.32
CA GLY A 318 1.20 8.49 9.50
C GLY A 318 1.74 7.07 9.56
N LEU A 319 2.90 6.90 10.19
CA LEU A 319 3.40 5.62 10.65
C LEU A 319 2.96 5.43 12.10
N PHE A 320 2.32 4.32 12.39
CA PHE A 320 1.80 3.98 13.70
C PHE A 320 2.42 2.69 14.22
N LYS A 321 2.67 2.66 15.51
CA LYS A 321 3.06 1.46 16.25
C LYS A 321 1.99 1.18 17.29
N ASN A 322 1.36 0.01 17.21
CA ASN A 322 0.24 -0.38 18.09
C ASN A 322 -0.87 0.70 18.13
N LYS A 323 -1.24 1.22 16.93
CA LYS A 323 -2.22 2.31 16.74
C LYS A 323 -1.79 3.67 17.37
N LYS A 324 -0.56 3.81 17.84
CA LYS A 324 0.00 5.07 18.33
C LYS A 324 0.93 5.69 17.29
N LEU A 325 0.72 6.96 16.96
CA LEU A 325 1.52 7.71 16.00
C LEU A 325 3.00 7.72 16.40
N VAL A 326 3.85 7.33 15.46
CA VAL A 326 5.31 7.41 15.56
C VAL A 326 5.81 8.65 14.82
N GLU A 327 5.38 8.82 13.55
CA GLU A 327 5.82 9.92 12.70
C GLU A 327 4.79 10.22 11.62
N TRP A 328 4.68 11.50 11.24
CA TRP A 328 3.95 11.92 10.05
C TRP A 328 4.82 11.81 8.80
N ALA A 329 4.23 11.39 7.70
CA ALA A 329 4.88 11.41 6.40
C ALA A 329 4.97 12.83 5.85
N VAL A 330 5.96 13.06 4.99
CA VAL A 330 6.13 14.29 4.23
C VAL A 330 5.84 13.99 2.76
N PHE A 331 4.87 14.68 2.18
CA PHE A 331 4.53 14.58 0.76
C PHE A 331 5.56 15.32 -0.08
N VAL A 332 5.93 14.71 -1.21
CA VAL A 332 6.91 15.27 -2.14
C VAL A 332 6.23 16.19 -3.14
N PRO A 333 6.88 17.29 -3.52
CA PRO A 333 6.35 18.17 -4.56
C PRO A 333 5.93 17.41 -5.82
N SER A 334 4.69 17.62 -6.24
CA SER A 334 4.09 17.04 -7.45
C SER A 334 3.34 18.13 -8.19
N PRO A 335 3.67 18.39 -9.47
CA PRO A 335 3.07 19.49 -10.22
C PRO A 335 1.54 19.46 -10.22
N GLY A 336 0.92 20.59 -9.88
CA GLY A 336 -0.53 20.73 -9.84
C GLY A 336 -1.20 20.20 -8.57
N VAL A 337 -0.47 19.62 -7.64
CA VAL A 337 -1.00 19.11 -6.36
C VAL A 337 -0.29 19.78 -5.18
N VAL A 338 1.02 19.61 -5.09
CA VAL A 338 1.86 20.11 -4.00
C VAL A 338 3.08 20.80 -4.60
N GLU A 339 3.29 22.07 -4.30
CA GLU A 339 4.42 22.85 -4.83
C GLU A 339 5.67 22.72 -3.95
N GLU A 340 5.47 22.57 -2.64
CA GLU A 340 6.53 22.42 -1.63
C GLU A 340 6.27 21.17 -0.78
N GLU A 341 7.30 20.68 -0.09
CA GLU A 341 7.15 19.59 0.88
C GLU A 341 6.16 19.98 1.98
N THR A 342 5.20 19.10 2.27
CA THR A 342 4.20 19.30 3.33
C THR A 342 3.86 17.97 3.99
N ASP A 343 3.46 18.01 5.25
CA ASP A 343 2.97 16.83 5.99
C ASP A 343 1.44 16.72 5.99
N VAL A 344 0.75 17.70 5.38
CA VAL A 344 -0.71 17.73 5.28
C VAL A 344 -1.13 18.14 3.87
N LEU A 345 -2.09 17.43 3.31
CA LEU A 345 -2.80 17.83 2.10
C LEU A 345 -4.08 18.56 2.51
N THR A 346 -4.27 19.78 1.99
CA THR A 346 -5.53 20.50 2.11
C THR A 346 -6.61 19.88 1.24
N GLY A 347 -7.87 20.26 1.44
CA GLY A 347 -8.99 19.79 0.61
C GLY A 347 -8.78 20.03 -0.88
N GLU A 348 -8.29 21.23 -1.27
CA GLU A 348 -7.99 21.57 -2.66
C GLU A 348 -6.89 20.68 -3.25
N GLN A 349 -5.83 20.40 -2.48
CA GLN A 349 -4.75 19.50 -2.90
C GLN A 349 -5.25 18.05 -3.03
N TRP A 350 -6.13 17.62 -2.13
CA TRP A 350 -6.78 16.32 -2.21
C TRP A 350 -7.64 16.15 -3.46
N GLU A 351 -8.44 17.16 -3.80
CA GLU A 351 -9.22 17.18 -5.04
C GLU A 351 -8.32 17.12 -6.28
N ALA A 352 -7.17 17.81 -6.24
CA ALA A 352 -6.18 17.74 -7.32
C ALA A 352 -5.59 16.33 -7.47
N VAL A 353 -5.30 15.62 -6.37
CA VAL A 353 -4.88 14.21 -6.41
C VAL A 353 -5.96 13.34 -7.05
N ASP A 354 -7.23 13.56 -6.72
CA ASP A 354 -8.36 12.84 -7.33
C ASP A 354 -8.50 13.15 -8.83
N GLY A 355 -8.22 14.39 -9.24
CA GLY A 355 -8.24 14.85 -10.63
C GLY A 355 -7.14 14.21 -11.51
N LEU A 356 -5.99 13.78 -10.94
CA LEU A 356 -4.91 13.11 -11.65
C LEU A 356 -5.28 11.69 -12.16
N LYS A 357 -6.45 11.18 -11.79
CA LYS A 357 -7.00 9.90 -12.29
C LYS A 357 -7.46 9.94 -13.76
N GLN A 358 -7.18 11.03 -14.50
CA GLN A 358 -7.60 11.16 -15.90
C GLN A 358 -6.94 10.07 -16.75
N LYS A 359 -7.76 9.45 -17.61
CA LYS A 359 -7.35 8.45 -18.59
C LYS A 359 -6.32 9.07 -19.55
N ASP A 360 -5.22 8.34 -19.79
CA ASP A 360 -4.34 8.63 -20.91
C ASP A 360 -5.10 8.49 -22.24
N ALA A 361 -4.43 8.90 -23.34
CA ALA A 361 -5.01 8.87 -24.69
C ALA A 361 -5.44 7.45 -25.13
N ASP A 362 -4.93 6.39 -24.48
CA ASP A 362 -5.21 4.98 -24.77
C ASP A 362 -6.29 4.41 -23.83
N GLY A 363 -6.85 5.23 -22.94
CA GLY A 363 -7.90 4.84 -21.99
C GLY A 363 -7.42 4.07 -20.75
N ASN A 364 -6.09 3.93 -20.57
CA ASN A 364 -5.50 3.43 -19.36
C ASN A 364 -5.50 4.53 -18.28
N ARG A 365 -5.82 4.16 -17.06
CA ARG A 365 -5.69 5.09 -15.93
C ARG A 365 -4.20 5.25 -15.63
N SER A 366 -3.65 6.42 -15.89
CA SER A 366 -2.36 6.80 -15.33
C SER A 366 -2.53 6.86 -13.81
N ARG A 367 -1.94 5.89 -13.12
CA ARG A 367 -1.81 5.94 -11.66
C ARG A 367 -0.63 6.84 -11.33
N GLU A 368 -0.79 8.14 -11.46
CA GLU A 368 0.13 9.05 -10.82
C GLU A 368 -0.18 9.05 -9.32
N LEU A 369 0.56 8.20 -8.61
CA LEU A 369 0.50 8.08 -7.16
C LEU A 369 1.26 9.27 -6.57
N LEU A 370 0.64 9.97 -5.61
CA LEU A 370 1.37 10.97 -4.83
C LEU A 370 2.38 10.26 -3.93
N THR A 371 3.61 10.72 -3.98
CA THR A 371 4.73 10.13 -3.23
C THR A 371 4.90 10.82 -1.89
N PHE A 372 5.25 10.04 -0.87
CA PHE A 372 5.63 10.54 0.45
C PHE A 372 6.83 9.77 1.00
N TYR A 373 7.46 10.31 2.01
CA TYR A 373 8.50 9.64 2.80
C TYR A 373 8.31 9.93 4.29
N PHE A 374 8.90 9.11 5.14
CA PHE A 374 9.01 9.43 6.57
C PHE A 374 10.39 10.03 6.84
N PRO A 375 10.50 11.11 7.65
CA PRO A 375 11.79 11.65 8.06
C PRO A 375 12.68 10.58 8.69
N ALA A 376 13.98 10.64 8.42
CA ALA A 376 14.96 9.66 8.91
C ALA A 376 14.90 9.52 10.44
N ARG A 377 14.62 8.30 10.93
CA ARG A 377 14.41 8.02 12.34
C ARG A 377 14.65 6.55 12.67
N GLU A 378 15.12 6.29 13.89
CA GLU A 378 15.09 4.93 14.48
C GLU A 378 13.79 4.72 15.24
N VAL A 379 13.09 3.61 14.94
CA VAL A 379 11.87 3.21 15.63
C VAL A 379 12.14 1.91 16.39
N PRO A 380 12.03 1.89 17.73
CA PRO A 380 12.19 0.68 18.51
C PRO A 380 11.03 -0.28 18.22
N VAL A 381 11.36 -1.56 17.99
CA VAL A 381 10.40 -2.63 17.68
C VAL A 381 10.72 -3.86 18.52
N GLU A 382 9.71 -4.40 19.18
CA GLU A 382 9.78 -5.61 19.97
C GLU A 382 8.85 -6.68 19.40
N ALA A 383 9.07 -7.94 19.77
CA ALA A 383 8.17 -9.02 19.39
C ALA A 383 6.75 -8.75 19.91
N GLY A 384 5.76 -8.86 19.01
CA GLY A 384 4.36 -8.53 19.30
C GLY A 384 3.96 -7.09 18.99
N ASP A 385 4.89 -6.20 18.62
CA ASP A 385 4.54 -4.87 18.09
C ASP A 385 3.94 -4.98 16.68
N ALA A 386 2.95 -4.14 16.40
CA ALA A 386 2.35 -3.96 15.09
C ALA A 386 2.70 -2.57 14.55
N LEU A 387 3.40 -2.52 13.41
CA LEU A 387 3.70 -1.31 12.66
C LEU A 387 2.83 -1.24 11.42
N GLN A 388 2.22 -0.09 11.15
CA GLN A 388 1.40 0.11 9.96
C GLN A 388 1.37 1.57 9.54
N THR A 389 1.25 1.80 8.24
CA THR A 389 0.89 3.12 7.72
C THR A 389 -0.63 3.28 7.78
N ALA A 390 -1.08 4.49 8.05
CA ALA A 390 -2.49 4.81 7.98
C ALA A 390 -2.70 6.20 7.40
N VAL A 391 -3.78 6.36 6.62
CA VAL A 391 -4.25 7.64 6.13
C VAL A 391 -5.27 8.18 7.12
N VAL A 392 -5.02 9.35 7.65
CA VAL A 392 -5.94 10.09 8.53
C VAL A 392 -6.63 11.16 7.71
N ILE A 393 -7.94 11.11 7.63
CA ILE A 393 -8.76 12.02 6.85
C ILE A 393 -9.65 12.79 7.81
N ARG A 394 -9.57 14.12 7.74
CA ARG A 394 -10.54 15.02 8.37
C ARG A 394 -11.44 15.59 7.29
N ASP A 395 -12.74 15.54 7.52
CA ASP A 395 -13.71 16.11 6.59
C ASP A 395 -14.12 17.55 6.96
N VAL A 396 -14.79 18.23 6.04
CA VAL A 396 -15.31 19.61 6.22
C VAL A 396 -16.31 19.76 7.37
N TYR A 397 -16.80 18.66 7.94
CA TYR A 397 -17.68 18.65 9.11
C TYR A 397 -16.92 18.42 10.43
N GLY A 398 -15.59 18.31 10.35
CA GLY A 398 -14.71 18.09 11.50
C GLY A 398 -14.69 16.64 12.00
N ARG A 399 -15.27 15.70 11.25
CA ARG A 399 -15.20 14.27 11.58
C ARG A 399 -13.85 13.71 11.09
N THR A 400 -13.36 12.68 11.75
CA THR A 400 -12.07 12.05 11.44
C THR A 400 -12.26 10.56 11.14
N ALA A 401 -11.60 10.07 10.10
CA ALA A 401 -11.49 8.63 9.82
C ALA A 401 -10.03 8.24 9.67
N VAL A 402 -9.71 6.99 9.99
CA VAL A 402 -8.39 6.40 9.82
C VAL A 402 -8.51 5.22 8.85
N ARG A 403 -7.69 5.23 7.79
CA ARG A 403 -7.59 4.16 6.80
C ARG A 403 -6.28 3.43 7.04
N ALA A 404 -6.33 2.34 7.75
CA ALA A 404 -5.16 1.52 8.04
C ALA A 404 -4.70 0.76 6.80
N GLY A 405 -3.39 0.76 6.56
CA GLY A 405 -2.72 -0.11 5.62
C GLY A 405 -2.43 -1.48 6.24
N THR A 406 -1.65 -2.30 5.52
CA THR A 406 -1.19 -3.58 6.05
C THR A 406 -0.35 -3.38 7.30
N ALA A 407 -0.64 -4.12 8.35
CA ALA A 407 0.18 -4.14 9.56
C ALA A 407 1.34 -5.12 9.39
N PHE A 408 2.49 -4.78 9.94
CA PHE A 408 3.70 -5.58 9.95
C PHE A 408 4.15 -5.79 11.38
N GLY A 409 4.57 -7.00 11.70
CA GLY A 409 5.04 -7.39 13.02
C GLY A 409 6.40 -8.04 13.00
N LEU A 410 6.95 -8.25 14.19
CA LEU A 410 8.19 -8.96 14.43
C LEU A 410 7.90 -10.18 15.30
N ASP A 411 8.27 -11.37 14.83
CA ASP A 411 8.25 -12.58 15.63
C ASP A 411 9.55 -12.76 16.44
N GLU A 412 9.47 -13.53 17.53
CA GLU A 412 10.66 -13.86 18.34
C GLU A 412 11.74 -14.54 17.49
N GLY A 413 12.93 -13.94 17.48
CA GLY A 413 14.11 -14.47 16.76
C GLY A 413 14.17 -14.10 15.28
N TRP A 414 13.27 -13.27 14.77
CA TRP A 414 13.30 -12.75 13.41
C TRP A 414 14.05 -11.41 13.36
N SER A 415 14.69 -11.14 12.22
CA SER A 415 15.39 -9.88 11.93
C SER A 415 14.68 -9.02 10.88
N GLU A 416 13.50 -9.46 10.43
CA GLU A 416 12.72 -8.78 9.40
C GLU A 416 11.24 -8.71 9.82
N LEU A 417 10.57 -7.62 9.42
CA LEU A 417 9.14 -7.47 9.61
C LEU A 417 8.36 -8.34 8.60
N HIS A 418 7.28 -8.94 9.03
CA HIS A 418 6.37 -9.70 8.17
C HIS A 418 4.94 -9.16 8.27
N PRO A 419 4.12 -9.30 7.22
CA PRO A 419 2.72 -8.86 7.26
C PRO A 419 1.93 -9.66 8.28
N LEU A 420 1.13 -8.97 9.09
CA LEU A 420 0.20 -9.56 10.04
C LEU A 420 -1.17 -9.77 9.37
N GLU A 421 -1.82 -10.90 9.69
CA GLU A 421 -3.22 -11.11 9.33
C GLU A 421 -4.11 -10.21 10.22
N GLN A 422 -4.31 -8.98 9.81
CA GLN A 422 -5.26 -8.05 10.45
C GLN A 422 -6.26 -7.58 9.42
N ASP A 423 -7.53 -7.45 9.84
CA ASP A 423 -8.55 -6.80 9.01
C ASP A 423 -8.15 -5.34 8.77
N ALA A 424 -7.86 -5.02 7.52
CA ALA A 424 -7.47 -3.67 7.07
C ALA A 424 -8.63 -2.65 7.14
N SER A 425 -9.77 -3.02 7.73
CA SER A 425 -11.02 -2.25 7.74
C SER A 425 -11.20 -1.35 8.96
N ASP A 426 -10.16 -1.17 9.78
CA ASP A 426 -10.28 -0.45 11.06
C ASP A 426 -10.34 1.06 10.80
N THR A 427 -11.57 1.57 10.65
CA THR A 427 -11.86 3.00 10.39
C THR A 427 -12.26 3.77 11.63
N CYS A 428 -12.39 3.10 12.79
CA CYS A 428 -12.76 3.75 14.04
C CYS A 428 -11.61 4.62 14.56
N PRO A 429 -11.74 5.96 14.57
CA PRO A 429 -10.67 6.84 14.99
C PRO A 429 -10.36 6.80 16.48
N ASP A 430 -11.27 6.27 17.29
CA ASP A 430 -11.17 6.33 18.77
C ASP A 430 -10.08 5.41 19.34
N GLU A 431 -9.65 4.40 18.58
CA GLU A 431 -8.58 3.49 18.97
C GLU A 431 -7.18 4.00 18.58
N TRP A 432 -7.12 5.06 17.77
CA TRP A 432 -5.86 5.60 17.27
C TRP A 432 -5.44 6.82 18.09
N MET A 433 -4.17 6.84 18.48
CA MET A 433 -3.62 7.86 19.36
C MET A 433 -2.56 8.70 18.65
N LEU A 434 -2.48 9.96 18.97
CA LEU A 434 -1.35 10.82 18.65
C LEU A 434 -0.11 10.44 19.48
N ALA A 435 1.05 11.01 19.15
CA ALA A 435 2.31 10.74 19.85
C ALA A 435 2.24 11.08 21.34
N ASP A 436 1.47 12.08 21.72
CA ASP A 436 1.24 12.51 23.13
C ASP A 436 0.21 11.62 23.87
N GLY A 437 -0.43 10.66 23.18
CA GLY A 437 -1.44 9.76 23.73
C GLY A 437 -2.86 10.33 23.69
N SER A 438 -3.10 11.48 23.10
CA SER A 438 -4.46 11.97 22.84
C SER A 438 -5.10 11.19 21.68
N PRO A 439 -6.44 11.02 21.66
CA PRO A 439 -7.14 10.38 20.55
C PRO A 439 -6.91 11.13 19.24
N ILE A 440 -6.75 10.39 18.14
CA ILE A 440 -6.53 11.01 16.81
C ILE A 440 -7.75 11.82 16.36
N SER A 441 -8.94 11.49 16.85
CA SER A 441 -10.17 12.26 16.65
C SER A 441 -10.10 13.70 17.20
N SER A 442 -9.22 13.94 18.19
CA SER A 442 -8.96 15.28 18.74
C SER A 442 -7.98 16.10 17.89
N TYR A 443 -7.40 15.50 16.84
CA TYR A 443 -6.47 16.17 15.95
C TYR A 443 -7.16 17.32 15.22
N ILE A 444 -6.66 18.53 15.43
CA ILE A 444 -7.05 19.72 14.68
C ILE A 444 -5.99 19.93 13.61
N ALA A 445 -6.40 19.96 12.33
CA ALA A 445 -5.47 20.31 11.26
C ALA A 445 -4.87 21.71 11.55
N PRO A 446 -3.60 21.92 11.24
CA PRO A 446 -2.92 23.20 11.48
C PRO A 446 -3.56 24.36 10.73
#